data_f6e96696040b85933abc127733fbae62
#
_entry.id   f6e96696040b85933abc127733fbae62
#
_cell.length_a   1.000
_cell.length_b   1.000
_cell.length_c   1.000
_cell.angle_alpha   90.00
_cell.angle_beta   90.00
_cell.angle_gamma   90.00
#
_symmetry.space_group_name_H-M   'P 1'
#
loop_
_entity.id
_entity.type
_entity.pdbx_description
1 polymer ?
#
loop_
_entity_poly.entity_id
_entity_poly.type
_entity_poly.pdbx_seq_one_letter_code
_entity_poly.pdbx_strand_id
1 'polypeptide(L)'
;SVERAWKTPFYRKLWGEAGVEPGDITGLEMISDLPSFDKSDIMDSIARNPPFGDFDGRDSHPEGKPNVVMHTTSGTTGTPQVLLFGAKSREVQNMLLARMYRFQGLKPDDVVHSVYGHGMINGGHYVREAVIHWTSAIFMSAGTGVETRSARQVELMRDFGATVIVGFADYIKKLARVAQEQGIDPVRDLKVRMISGHLGREDRDALSKAWGGAECFDWYGVGDTGLIAGEGPDRSGLYVQEDAQYLEVADIETGKPVADGEQGDMICTCLYKDDVYPIIRFNTHDVTRVKTDASPLGLVFKRIEGFLGRSDNMVKIRGINIFPQAMGPLLEAHPAFAGDFICKCVRDKSGRDEFIVLAETTEQGDTVREAFAAILKKALGIEVAVEL
;
A
#
# COMPACT_ATOMS: atom_id res chain seq x y z
N SER A 1 -14.82 16.50 9.41
CA SER A 1 -13.52 15.92 9.93
C SER A 1 -12.62 17.00 10.55
N VAL A 2 -12.41 18.17 9.91
CA VAL A 2 -11.53 19.26 10.45
C VAL A 2 -12.00 19.75 11.82
N GLU A 3 -13.28 20.10 11.99
CA GLU A 3 -13.84 20.51 13.28
C GLU A 3 -13.68 19.45 14.36
N ARG A 4 -13.76 18.18 13.97
CA ARG A 4 -13.57 17.07 14.90
C ARG A 4 -12.09 16.93 15.31
N ALA A 5 -11.18 17.09 14.35
CA ALA A 5 -9.74 17.06 14.61
C ALA A 5 -9.30 18.18 15.55
N TRP A 6 -9.84 19.40 15.43
CA TRP A 6 -9.59 20.51 16.36
C TRP A 6 -9.89 20.19 17.82
N LYS A 7 -10.75 19.20 18.10
CA LYS A 7 -11.05 18.76 19.47
C LYS A 7 -9.97 17.85 20.04
N THR A 8 -9.02 17.36 19.24
CA THR A 8 -7.92 16.52 19.71
C THR A 8 -6.72 17.37 20.11
N PRO A 9 -6.00 17.04 21.20
CA PRO A 9 -4.83 17.81 21.59
C PRO A 9 -3.72 17.81 20.53
N PHE A 10 -3.54 16.69 19.84
CA PHE A 10 -2.56 16.56 18.75
C PHE A 10 -2.74 17.64 17.67
N TYR A 11 -3.94 17.74 17.08
CA TYR A 11 -4.19 18.72 16.02
C TYR A 11 -4.20 20.14 16.52
N ARG A 12 -4.69 20.40 17.74
CA ARG A 12 -4.58 21.73 18.33
C ARG A 12 -3.15 22.21 18.45
N LYS A 13 -2.23 21.31 18.81
CA LYS A 13 -0.81 21.63 18.85
C LYS A 13 -0.27 21.85 17.45
N LEU A 14 -0.43 20.88 16.55
CA LEU A 14 0.12 20.91 15.20
C LEU A 14 -0.33 22.16 14.41
N TRP A 15 -1.61 22.44 14.43
CA TRP A 15 -2.18 23.56 13.67
C TRP A 15 -1.98 24.90 14.38
N GLY A 16 -2.05 24.95 15.72
CA GLY A 16 -1.77 26.15 16.49
C GLY A 16 -0.31 26.63 16.34
N GLU A 17 0.66 25.71 16.30
CA GLU A 17 2.06 26.04 16.01
C GLU A 17 2.25 26.61 14.59
N ALA A 18 1.38 26.24 13.65
CA ALA A 18 1.35 26.79 12.28
C ALA A 18 0.51 28.07 12.15
N GLY A 19 -0.08 28.56 13.23
CA GLY A 19 -0.91 29.77 13.22
C GLY A 19 -2.30 29.60 12.61
N VAL A 20 -2.79 28.37 12.48
CA VAL A 20 -4.15 28.07 11.98
C VAL A 20 -5.14 28.18 13.15
N GLU A 21 -6.29 28.80 12.91
CA GLU A 21 -7.36 28.99 13.89
C GLU A 21 -8.61 28.16 13.53
N PRO A 22 -9.45 27.79 14.53
CA PRO A 22 -10.72 27.14 14.25
C PRO A 22 -11.60 28.00 13.34
N GLY A 23 -12.04 27.41 12.21
CA GLY A 23 -12.86 28.10 11.22
C GLY A 23 -12.10 28.66 10.02
N ASP A 24 -10.78 28.65 10.00
CA ASP A 24 -9.99 29.10 8.85
C ASP A 24 -10.22 28.19 7.63
N ILE A 25 -10.36 26.88 7.86
CA ILE A 25 -10.56 25.90 6.79
C ILE A 25 -12.05 25.70 6.55
N THR A 26 -12.56 26.27 5.46
CA THR A 26 -13.97 26.20 5.08
C THR A 26 -14.27 25.34 3.86
N GLY A 27 -13.25 24.91 3.13
CA GLY A 27 -13.38 24.10 1.91
C GLY A 27 -12.21 23.12 1.71
N LEU A 28 -12.41 22.14 0.83
CA LEU A 28 -11.38 21.15 0.49
C LEU A 28 -10.16 21.79 -0.18
N GLU A 29 -10.36 22.85 -0.93
CA GLU A 29 -9.30 23.61 -1.59
C GLU A 29 -8.32 24.27 -0.63
N MET A 30 -8.71 24.44 0.64
CA MET A 30 -7.87 25.01 1.70
C MET A 30 -7.14 23.94 2.53
N ILE A 31 -7.43 22.66 2.30
CA ILE A 31 -6.81 21.57 3.09
C ILE A 31 -5.28 21.58 2.92
N SER A 32 -4.77 21.92 1.76
CA SER A 32 -3.33 22.00 1.47
C SER A 32 -2.59 23.11 2.25
N ASP A 33 -3.31 24.05 2.85
CA ASP A 33 -2.72 25.10 3.71
C ASP A 33 -2.42 24.58 5.13
N LEU A 34 -3.02 23.46 5.53
CA LEU A 34 -2.72 22.82 6.81
C LEU A 34 -1.34 22.13 6.74
N PRO A 35 -0.58 22.11 7.84
CA PRO A 35 0.63 21.29 7.93
C PRO A 35 0.28 19.80 7.80
N SER A 36 1.11 19.07 7.08
CA SER A 36 1.04 17.60 7.05
C SER A 36 1.72 17.03 8.30
N PHE A 37 1.41 15.78 8.60
CA PHE A 37 2.06 14.98 9.63
C PHE A 37 2.27 13.55 9.11
N ASP A 38 3.09 12.79 9.78
CA ASP A 38 3.43 11.42 9.39
C ASP A 38 3.37 10.44 10.56
N LYS A 39 3.85 9.23 10.32
CA LYS A 39 3.92 8.19 11.34
C LYS A 39 4.82 8.58 12.51
N SER A 40 5.90 9.35 12.29
CA SER A 40 6.80 9.75 13.37
C SER A 40 6.11 10.69 14.36
N ASP A 41 5.28 11.60 13.87
CA ASP A 41 4.48 12.50 14.70
C ASP A 41 3.50 11.74 15.60
N ILE A 42 2.87 10.68 15.05
CA ILE A 42 1.99 9.80 15.83
C ILE A 42 2.78 9.05 16.90
N MET A 43 3.95 8.51 16.57
CA MET A 43 4.80 7.80 17.52
C MET A 43 5.31 8.73 18.62
N ASP A 44 5.65 9.96 18.29
CA ASP A 44 6.02 11.00 19.26
C ASP A 44 4.84 11.37 20.19
N SER A 45 3.63 11.42 19.66
CA SER A 45 2.41 11.59 20.47
C SER A 45 2.24 10.43 21.46
N ILE A 46 2.42 9.19 21.02
CA ILE A 46 2.36 7.99 21.88
C ILE A 46 3.47 8.03 22.94
N ALA A 47 4.69 8.42 22.58
CA ALA A 47 5.79 8.51 23.54
C ALA A 47 5.55 9.57 24.63
N ARG A 48 4.92 10.69 24.27
CA ARG A 48 4.56 11.75 25.23
C ARG A 48 3.39 11.36 26.14
N ASN A 49 2.41 10.63 25.63
CA ASN A 49 1.15 10.30 26.30
C ASN A 49 0.83 8.80 26.15
N PRO A 50 1.61 7.90 26.77
CA PRO A 50 1.40 6.46 26.62
C PRO A 50 0.08 6.02 27.28
N PRO A 51 -0.55 4.92 26.80
CA PRO A 51 -0.11 4.04 25.72
C PRO A 51 -0.62 4.43 24.32
N PHE A 52 -1.54 5.39 24.18
CA PHE A 52 -2.26 5.66 22.92
C PHE A 52 -1.95 7.04 22.30
N GLY A 53 -1.18 7.87 23.00
CA GLY A 53 -0.96 9.25 22.57
C GLY A 53 -2.18 10.17 22.80
N ASP A 54 -2.16 11.33 22.16
CA ASP A 54 -3.23 12.33 22.18
C ASP A 54 -3.84 12.57 20.79
N PHE A 55 -3.54 11.67 19.86
CA PHE A 55 -3.95 11.72 18.45
C PHE A 55 -5.36 11.15 18.20
N ASP A 56 -5.79 10.15 18.99
CA ASP A 56 -6.96 9.32 18.65
C ASP A 56 -8.31 10.05 18.81
N GLY A 57 -8.37 11.08 19.62
CA GLY A 57 -9.55 11.91 19.85
C GLY A 57 -10.70 11.25 20.61
N ARG A 58 -10.51 10.06 21.20
CA ARG A 58 -11.56 9.34 21.95
C ARG A 58 -12.07 10.12 23.15
N ASP A 59 -11.16 10.77 23.91
CA ASP A 59 -11.51 11.53 25.12
C ASP A 59 -12.32 12.80 24.81
N SER A 60 -12.22 13.31 23.60
CA SER A 60 -12.94 14.50 23.13
C SER A 60 -14.18 14.17 22.27
N HIS A 61 -14.62 12.91 22.24
CA HIS A 61 -15.80 12.52 21.46
C HIS A 61 -17.08 13.08 22.08
N PRO A 62 -17.98 13.74 21.29
CA PRO A 62 -19.14 14.45 21.84
C PRO A 62 -20.14 13.53 22.52
N GLU A 63 -20.25 12.28 22.12
CA GLU A 63 -21.18 11.28 22.68
C GLU A 63 -20.55 10.38 23.75
N GLY A 64 -19.39 10.78 24.27
CA GLY A 64 -18.62 9.97 25.20
C GLY A 64 -17.62 9.05 24.46
N LYS A 65 -16.81 8.31 25.23
CA LYS A 65 -15.74 7.45 24.70
C LYS A 65 -16.30 6.34 23.80
N PRO A 66 -16.05 6.35 22.49
CA PRO A 66 -16.59 5.33 21.60
C PRO A 66 -15.86 3.99 21.76
N ASN A 67 -16.55 2.90 21.43
CA ASN A 67 -15.94 1.60 21.25
C ASN A 67 -14.99 1.62 20.05
N VAL A 68 -13.86 0.97 20.19
CA VAL A 68 -12.85 0.87 19.13
C VAL A 68 -12.33 -0.56 19.00
N VAL A 69 -11.94 -0.94 17.79
CA VAL A 69 -11.05 -2.06 17.57
C VAL A 69 -9.62 -1.53 17.42
N MET A 70 -8.67 -2.22 18.02
CA MET A 70 -7.26 -1.87 17.99
C MET A 70 -6.48 -2.87 17.13
N HIS A 71 -5.70 -2.32 16.23
CA HIS A 71 -4.68 -3.05 15.48
C HIS A 71 -3.32 -2.37 15.61
N THR A 72 -2.29 -2.96 15.04
CA THR A 72 -0.95 -2.37 15.00
C THR A 72 -0.39 -2.43 13.58
N THR A 73 0.59 -1.58 13.30
CA THR A 73 1.45 -1.74 12.14
C THR A 73 2.44 -2.89 12.35
N SER A 74 3.14 -3.33 11.29
CA SER A 74 4.10 -4.44 11.36
C SER A 74 5.28 -4.22 12.31
N GLY A 75 5.60 -2.95 12.64
CA GLY A 75 6.63 -2.62 13.61
C GLY A 75 8.06 -3.02 13.23
N THR A 76 8.37 -3.08 11.94
CA THR A 76 9.69 -3.50 11.41
C THR A 76 10.87 -2.68 11.97
N THR A 77 10.62 -1.48 12.49
CA THR A 77 11.63 -0.55 13.03
C THR A 77 11.62 -0.45 14.56
N GLY A 78 10.92 -1.33 15.28
CA GLY A 78 10.83 -1.30 16.75
C GLY A 78 9.39 -1.34 17.27
N THR A 79 8.98 -0.35 18.08
CA THR A 79 7.63 -0.31 18.66
C THR A 79 6.57 -0.12 17.57
N PRO A 80 5.57 -1.03 17.47
CA PRO A 80 4.49 -0.87 16.49
C PRO A 80 3.61 0.34 16.80
N GLN A 81 3.17 1.03 15.77
CA GLN A 81 2.17 2.07 15.89
C GLN A 81 0.81 1.44 16.19
N VAL A 82 0.07 2.06 17.10
CA VAL A 82 -1.33 1.69 17.39
C VAL A 82 -2.25 2.32 16.36
N LEU A 83 -3.18 1.51 15.85
CA LEU A 83 -4.25 1.93 14.94
C LEU A 83 -5.59 1.70 15.64
N LEU A 84 -6.40 2.75 15.79
CA LEU A 84 -7.72 2.66 16.39
C LEU A 84 -8.81 2.94 15.34
N PHE A 85 -9.81 2.09 15.32
CA PHE A 85 -10.94 2.20 14.40
C PHE A 85 -12.23 2.25 15.20
N GLY A 86 -12.98 3.34 15.07
CA GLY A 86 -14.35 3.42 15.56
C GLY A 86 -15.34 2.69 14.63
N ALA A 87 -16.55 2.49 15.11
CA ALA A 87 -17.55 1.73 14.37
C ALA A 87 -17.89 2.36 13.01
N LYS A 88 -18.04 3.68 12.93
CA LYS A 88 -18.36 4.39 11.69
C LYS A 88 -17.20 4.33 10.69
N SER A 89 -16.01 4.75 11.11
CA SER A 89 -14.85 4.77 10.22
C SER A 89 -14.50 3.38 9.69
N ARG A 90 -14.61 2.36 10.53
CA ARG A 90 -14.38 0.98 10.15
C ARG A 90 -15.37 0.51 9.08
N GLU A 91 -16.65 0.80 9.27
CA GLU A 91 -17.68 0.36 8.33
C GLU A 91 -17.57 1.06 6.98
N VAL A 92 -17.24 2.36 6.96
CA VAL A 92 -16.96 3.07 5.70
C VAL A 92 -15.75 2.47 4.98
N GLN A 93 -14.67 2.16 5.70
CA GLN A 93 -13.52 1.47 5.09
C GLN A 93 -13.91 0.13 4.46
N ASN A 94 -14.68 -0.67 5.18
CA ASN A 94 -15.17 -1.97 4.69
C ASN A 94 -15.97 -1.83 3.39
N MET A 95 -16.89 -0.85 3.35
CA MET A 95 -17.68 -0.53 2.16
C MET A 95 -16.82 -0.10 0.98
N LEU A 96 -15.82 0.75 1.19
CA LEU A 96 -14.91 1.23 0.15
C LEU A 96 -14.13 0.07 -0.48
N LEU A 97 -13.58 -0.81 0.33
CA LEU A 97 -12.82 -1.97 -0.16
C LEU A 97 -13.72 -2.98 -0.89
N ALA A 98 -14.90 -3.25 -0.38
CA ALA A 98 -15.87 -4.12 -1.05
C ALA A 98 -16.34 -3.54 -2.38
N ARG A 99 -16.56 -2.21 -2.45
CA ARG A 99 -16.85 -1.50 -3.70
C ARG A 99 -15.73 -1.68 -4.71
N MET A 100 -14.48 -1.57 -4.26
CA MET A 100 -13.31 -1.78 -5.11
C MET A 100 -13.24 -3.22 -5.64
N TYR A 101 -13.42 -4.23 -4.80
CA TYR A 101 -13.44 -5.61 -5.26
C TYR A 101 -14.52 -5.87 -6.30
N ARG A 102 -15.73 -5.29 -6.14
CA ARG A 102 -16.80 -5.39 -7.14
C ARG A 102 -16.45 -4.66 -8.42
N PHE A 103 -15.78 -3.50 -8.34
CA PHE A 103 -15.31 -2.77 -9.50
C PHE A 103 -14.25 -3.57 -10.29
N GLN A 104 -13.41 -4.34 -9.59
CA GLN A 104 -12.44 -5.28 -10.16
C GLN A 104 -13.10 -6.56 -10.70
N GLY A 105 -14.39 -6.78 -10.47
CA GLY A 105 -15.13 -7.91 -11.00
C GLY A 105 -15.43 -9.04 -10.02
N LEU A 106 -15.37 -8.80 -8.70
CA LEU A 106 -15.84 -9.77 -7.70
C LEU A 106 -17.34 -10.04 -7.88
N LYS A 107 -17.71 -11.32 -7.92
CA LYS A 107 -19.08 -11.80 -8.15
C LYS A 107 -19.69 -12.40 -6.88
N PRO A 108 -21.04 -12.47 -6.79
CA PRO A 108 -21.73 -13.06 -5.64
C PRO A 108 -21.35 -14.52 -5.36
N ASP A 109 -21.07 -15.30 -6.40
CA ASP A 109 -20.77 -16.73 -6.31
C ASP A 109 -19.27 -17.03 -6.13
N ASP A 110 -18.43 -15.99 -5.95
CA ASP A 110 -17.01 -16.19 -5.76
C ASP A 110 -16.69 -16.75 -4.38
N VAL A 111 -15.64 -17.56 -4.34
CA VAL A 111 -14.99 -18.04 -3.12
C VAL A 111 -13.65 -17.33 -3.00
N VAL A 112 -13.56 -16.39 -2.06
CA VAL A 112 -12.39 -15.54 -1.83
C VAL A 112 -11.44 -16.21 -0.85
N HIS A 113 -10.27 -16.60 -1.31
CA HIS A 113 -9.17 -17.12 -0.49
C HIS A 113 -8.27 -15.97 -0.07
N SER A 114 -8.28 -15.62 1.23
CA SER A 114 -7.46 -14.53 1.77
C SER A 114 -6.18 -15.07 2.37
N VAL A 115 -5.05 -14.52 1.90
CA VAL A 115 -3.71 -14.81 2.42
C VAL A 115 -3.15 -13.66 3.26
N TYR A 116 -3.97 -12.70 3.66
CA TYR A 116 -3.59 -11.72 4.67
C TYR A 116 -3.64 -12.32 6.08
N GLY A 117 -2.68 -11.95 6.94
CA GLY A 117 -2.62 -12.40 8.33
C GLY A 117 -3.76 -11.83 9.20
N HIS A 118 -4.17 -12.61 10.20
CA HIS A 118 -5.29 -12.30 11.12
C HIS A 118 -4.85 -12.01 12.56
N GLY A 119 -3.58 -11.64 12.78
CA GLY A 119 -3.08 -11.23 14.11
C GLY A 119 -3.45 -9.78 14.47
N MET A 120 -2.52 -9.07 15.10
CA MET A 120 -2.72 -7.65 15.43
C MET A 120 -2.65 -6.73 14.21
N ILE A 121 -2.16 -7.19 13.06
CA ILE A 121 -2.11 -6.42 11.81
C ILE A 121 -3.51 -6.34 11.19
N ASN A 122 -3.91 -5.14 10.76
CA ASN A 122 -5.26 -4.86 10.29
C ASN A 122 -5.66 -5.61 9.00
N GLY A 123 -4.71 -5.92 8.09
CA GLY A 123 -5.00 -6.32 6.71
C GLY A 123 -6.01 -7.46 6.57
N GLY A 124 -5.81 -8.60 7.26
CA GLY A 124 -6.71 -9.75 7.16
C GLY A 124 -8.12 -9.46 7.71
N HIS A 125 -8.21 -8.74 8.83
CA HIS A 125 -9.48 -8.34 9.43
C HIS A 125 -10.25 -7.38 8.51
N TYR A 126 -9.55 -6.38 7.98
CA TYR A 126 -10.12 -5.39 7.07
C TYR A 126 -10.71 -6.04 5.82
N VAL A 127 -9.94 -6.89 5.16
CA VAL A 127 -10.39 -7.60 3.95
C VAL A 127 -11.56 -8.54 4.26
N ARG A 128 -11.48 -9.27 5.39
CA ARG A 128 -12.56 -10.15 5.82
C ARG A 128 -13.88 -9.39 6.03
N GLU A 129 -13.84 -8.31 6.79
CA GLU A 129 -15.04 -7.52 7.10
C GLU A 129 -15.62 -6.87 5.83
N ALA A 130 -14.77 -6.38 4.93
CA ALA A 130 -15.22 -5.84 3.64
C ALA A 130 -16.01 -6.88 2.85
N VAL A 131 -15.49 -8.10 2.72
CA VAL A 131 -16.15 -9.15 1.93
C VAL A 131 -17.44 -9.63 2.61
N ILE A 132 -17.41 -9.92 3.92
CA ILE A 132 -18.58 -10.52 4.61
C ILE A 132 -19.71 -9.52 4.87
N HIS A 133 -19.42 -8.22 5.02
CA HIS A 133 -20.45 -7.21 5.31
C HIS A 133 -21.06 -6.63 4.04
N TRP A 134 -20.28 -6.55 2.94
CA TRP A 134 -20.66 -5.74 1.79
C TRP A 134 -20.65 -6.50 0.45
N THR A 135 -20.44 -7.82 0.49
CA THR A 135 -20.56 -8.67 -0.70
C THR A 135 -21.38 -9.92 -0.39
N SER A 136 -21.68 -10.73 -1.41
CA SER A 136 -22.31 -12.04 -1.24
C SER A 136 -21.34 -13.20 -1.46
N ALA A 137 -20.04 -12.90 -1.64
CA ALA A 137 -19.01 -13.91 -1.83
C ALA A 137 -18.71 -14.69 -0.55
N ILE A 138 -18.29 -15.93 -0.69
CA ILE A 138 -17.80 -16.74 0.43
C ILE A 138 -16.37 -16.31 0.76
N PHE A 139 -16.04 -16.20 2.03
CA PHE A 139 -14.71 -15.80 2.48
C PHE A 139 -13.98 -16.91 3.22
N MET A 140 -12.78 -17.26 2.76
CA MET A 140 -11.88 -18.23 3.40
C MET A 140 -10.73 -17.50 4.08
N SER A 141 -10.73 -17.46 5.42
CA SER A 141 -9.70 -16.83 6.26
C SER A 141 -8.47 -17.72 6.39
N ALA A 142 -7.64 -17.86 5.36
CA ALA A 142 -6.53 -18.81 5.34
C ALA A 142 -5.25 -18.27 6.00
N GLY A 143 -4.98 -16.97 5.87
CA GLY A 143 -3.81 -16.32 6.49
C GLY A 143 -2.50 -16.56 5.74
N THR A 144 -1.38 -16.20 6.39
CA THR A 144 -0.05 -16.14 5.77
C THR A 144 0.73 -17.47 5.75
N GLY A 145 0.07 -18.57 6.08
CA GLY A 145 0.72 -19.89 6.24
C GLY A 145 1.10 -20.23 7.68
N VAL A 146 0.98 -19.28 8.59
CA VAL A 146 1.10 -19.51 10.05
C VAL A 146 -0.21 -20.05 10.58
N GLU A 147 -1.33 -19.41 10.24
CA GLU A 147 -2.68 -19.79 10.66
C GLU A 147 -3.13 -21.09 9.97
N THR A 148 -2.93 -21.18 8.66
CA THR A 148 -3.18 -22.38 7.87
C THR A 148 -1.98 -22.66 6.99
N ARG A 149 -1.30 -23.79 7.17
CA ARG A 149 -0.09 -24.14 6.41
C ARG A 149 -0.34 -24.08 4.91
N SER A 150 0.64 -23.58 4.14
CA SER A 150 0.51 -23.35 2.69
C SER A 150 0.01 -24.58 1.93
N ALA A 151 0.53 -25.76 2.26
CA ALA A 151 0.08 -27.03 1.70
C ALA A 151 -1.43 -27.26 1.91
N ARG A 152 -1.93 -27.03 3.13
CA ARG A 152 -3.35 -27.17 3.44
C ARG A 152 -4.21 -26.11 2.76
N GLN A 153 -3.68 -24.91 2.58
CA GLN A 153 -4.38 -23.85 1.84
C GLN A 153 -4.68 -24.27 0.40
N VAL A 154 -3.71 -24.85 -0.30
CA VAL A 154 -3.89 -25.34 -1.67
C VAL A 154 -4.95 -26.43 -1.76
N GLU A 155 -4.93 -27.40 -0.83
CA GLU A 155 -5.98 -28.43 -0.75
C GLU A 155 -7.38 -27.81 -0.55
N LEU A 156 -7.51 -26.85 0.37
CA LEU A 156 -8.78 -26.17 0.65
C LEU A 156 -9.26 -25.34 -0.56
N MET A 157 -8.34 -24.69 -1.27
CA MET A 157 -8.67 -23.97 -2.51
C MET A 157 -9.26 -24.91 -3.56
N ARG A 158 -8.69 -26.09 -3.72
CA ARG A 158 -9.21 -27.13 -4.62
C ARG A 158 -10.58 -27.66 -4.15
N ASP A 159 -10.64 -28.07 -2.90
CA ASP A 159 -11.79 -28.78 -2.34
C ASP A 159 -13.04 -27.87 -2.25
N PHE A 160 -12.85 -26.59 -1.96
CA PHE A 160 -13.92 -25.59 -1.87
C PHE A 160 -14.03 -24.65 -3.09
N GLY A 161 -13.21 -24.87 -4.10
CA GLY A 161 -13.31 -24.16 -5.38
C GLY A 161 -13.03 -22.67 -5.29
N ALA A 162 -11.93 -22.28 -4.64
CA ALA A 162 -11.52 -20.86 -4.57
C ALA A 162 -11.38 -20.26 -5.98
N THR A 163 -12.03 -19.10 -6.19
CA THR A 163 -12.06 -18.41 -7.48
C THR A 163 -11.31 -17.07 -7.46
N VAL A 164 -11.11 -16.52 -6.26
CA VAL A 164 -10.40 -15.26 -6.05
C VAL A 164 -9.34 -15.44 -4.97
N ILE A 165 -8.14 -14.90 -5.20
CA ILE A 165 -7.10 -14.79 -4.16
C ILE A 165 -6.90 -13.34 -3.82
N VAL A 166 -6.85 -13.01 -2.52
CA VAL A 166 -6.54 -11.66 -2.04
C VAL A 166 -5.33 -11.71 -1.11
N GLY A 167 -4.32 -10.84 -1.38
CA GLY A 167 -3.10 -10.83 -0.58
C GLY A 167 -1.91 -10.13 -1.22
N PHE A 168 -0.73 -10.44 -0.69
CA PHE A 168 0.55 -9.97 -1.24
C PHE A 168 1.06 -10.93 -2.32
N ALA A 169 1.61 -10.39 -3.39
CA ALA A 169 2.05 -11.13 -4.56
C ALA A 169 3.04 -12.26 -4.24
N ASP A 170 4.03 -12.02 -3.39
CA ASP A 170 5.05 -13.02 -3.03
C ASP A 170 4.47 -14.30 -2.43
N TYR A 171 3.49 -14.14 -1.52
CA TYR A 171 2.86 -15.31 -0.94
C TYR A 171 1.93 -16.03 -1.93
N ILE A 172 1.29 -15.29 -2.83
CA ILE A 172 0.46 -15.86 -3.92
C ILE A 172 1.34 -16.66 -4.89
N LYS A 173 2.51 -16.15 -5.28
CA LYS A 173 3.52 -16.88 -6.05
C LYS A 173 3.97 -18.16 -5.32
N LYS A 174 4.24 -18.05 -4.02
CA LYS A 174 4.61 -19.20 -3.18
C LYS A 174 3.52 -20.28 -3.20
N LEU A 175 2.25 -19.92 -3.09
CA LEU A 175 1.15 -20.89 -3.14
C LEU A 175 1.08 -21.64 -4.47
N ALA A 176 1.35 -20.99 -5.59
CA ALA A 176 1.41 -21.67 -6.90
C ALA A 176 2.53 -22.73 -6.93
N ARG A 177 3.71 -22.41 -6.39
CA ARG A 177 4.81 -23.39 -6.26
C ARG A 177 4.44 -24.54 -5.34
N VAL A 178 3.87 -24.25 -4.17
CA VAL A 178 3.42 -25.28 -3.24
C VAL A 178 2.37 -26.19 -3.84
N ALA A 179 1.47 -25.68 -4.67
CA ALA A 179 0.50 -26.50 -5.41
C ALA A 179 1.21 -27.50 -6.32
N GLN A 180 2.17 -27.04 -7.14
CA GLN A 180 2.96 -27.88 -8.02
C GLN A 180 3.76 -28.97 -7.26
N GLU A 181 4.37 -28.62 -6.13
CA GLU A 181 5.09 -29.55 -5.25
C GLU A 181 4.18 -30.67 -4.72
N GLN A 182 2.88 -30.40 -4.55
CA GLN A 182 1.87 -31.36 -4.15
C GLN A 182 1.25 -32.14 -5.33
N GLY A 183 1.71 -31.91 -6.56
CA GLY A 183 1.12 -32.51 -7.75
C GLY A 183 -0.23 -31.90 -8.16
N ILE A 184 -0.59 -30.75 -7.59
CA ILE A 184 -1.79 -29.98 -7.95
C ILE A 184 -1.37 -28.90 -8.97
N ASP A 185 -1.94 -28.98 -10.17
CA ASP A 185 -1.69 -27.97 -11.22
C ASP A 185 -2.59 -26.74 -10.97
N PRO A 186 -2.03 -25.56 -10.67
CA PRO A 186 -2.83 -24.35 -10.44
C PRO A 186 -3.76 -24.00 -11.61
N VAL A 187 -3.35 -24.33 -12.83
CA VAL A 187 -4.10 -24.01 -14.05
C VAL A 187 -5.26 -24.98 -14.29
N ARG A 188 -5.00 -26.27 -14.07
CA ARG A 188 -5.97 -27.33 -14.38
C ARG A 188 -6.88 -27.68 -13.22
N ASP A 189 -6.31 -27.74 -12.00
CA ASP A 189 -6.97 -28.31 -10.83
C ASP A 189 -7.58 -27.26 -9.89
N LEU A 190 -7.20 -25.96 -10.06
CA LEU A 190 -7.75 -24.84 -9.31
C LEU A 190 -8.58 -23.92 -10.23
N LYS A 191 -9.48 -23.14 -9.61
CA LYS A 191 -10.45 -22.32 -10.36
C LYS A 191 -10.20 -20.81 -10.23
N VAL A 192 -8.97 -20.41 -9.89
CA VAL A 192 -8.64 -19.00 -9.65
C VAL A 192 -8.79 -18.21 -10.94
N ARG A 193 -9.66 -17.21 -10.92
CA ARG A 193 -9.92 -16.32 -12.06
C ARG A 193 -9.51 -14.87 -11.81
N MET A 194 -9.31 -14.51 -10.53
CA MET A 194 -8.99 -13.14 -10.12
C MET A 194 -8.00 -13.16 -8.94
N ILE A 195 -7.05 -12.26 -8.99
CA ILE A 195 -6.09 -11.96 -7.93
C ILE A 195 -6.20 -10.47 -7.64
N SER A 196 -6.37 -10.10 -6.39
CA SER A 196 -6.41 -8.69 -5.98
C SER A 196 -5.58 -8.47 -4.72
N GLY A 197 -4.73 -7.46 -4.73
CA GLY A 197 -3.89 -7.18 -3.58
C GLY A 197 -2.89 -6.06 -3.82
N HIS A 198 -1.88 -6.01 -2.97
CA HIS A 198 -0.75 -5.09 -3.16
C HIS A 198 0.23 -5.73 -4.14
N LEU A 199 0.04 -5.47 -5.42
CA LEU A 199 0.86 -6.02 -6.49
C LEU A 199 2.01 -5.08 -6.88
N GLY A 200 1.80 -3.77 -6.77
CA GLY A 200 2.84 -2.78 -7.08
C GLY A 200 3.46 -2.99 -8.46
N ARG A 201 4.78 -3.23 -8.49
CA ARG A 201 5.56 -3.43 -9.72
C ARG A 201 5.77 -4.90 -10.12
N GLU A 202 5.02 -5.81 -9.51
CA GLU A 202 5.11 -7.23 -9.82
C GLU A 202 4.88 -7.54 -11.31
N ASP A 203 5.55 -8.58 -11.80
CA ASP A 203 5.27 -9.15 -13.14
C ASP A 203 3.89 -9.83 -13.12
N ARG A 204 2.88 -9.04 -13.49
CA ARG A 204 1.49 -9.48 -13.51
C ARG A 204 1.21 -10.55 -14.55
N ASP A 205 1.95 -10.55 -15.65
CA ASP A 205 1.78 -11.57 -16.72
C ASP A 205 2.30 -12.91 -16.22
N ALA A 206 3.44 -12.93 -15.53
CA ALA A 206 3.95 -14.12 -14.90
C ALA A 206 3.02 -14.64 -13.81
N LEU A 207 2.50 -13.75 -12.95
CA LEU A 207 1.55 -14.09 -11.89
C LEU A 207 0.24 -14.63 -12.47
N SER A 208 -0.34 -13.96 -13.46
CA SER A 208 -1.54 -14.39 -14.18
C SER A 208 -1.36 -15.77 -14.80
N LYS A 209 -0.25 -15.99 -15.52
CA LYS A 209 0.09 -17.26 -16.15
C LYS A 209 0.21 -18.41 -15.14
N ALA A 210 0.82 -18.16 -13.98
CA ALA A 210 0.97 -19.16 -12.92
C ALA A 210 -0.38 -19.64 -12.37
N TRP A 211 -1.44 -18.85 -12.50
CA TRP A 211 -2.79 -19.12 -12.06
C TRP A 211 -3.81 -19.27 -13.21
N GLY A 212 -3.37 -19.75 -14.37
CA GLY A 212 -4.26 -20.10 -15.47
C GLY A 212 -4.90 -18.93 -16.20
N GLY A 213 -4.27 -17.77 -16.19
CA GLY A 213 -4.79 -16.57 -16.83
C GLY A 213 -5.67 -15.73 -15.89
N ALA A 214 -5.53 -15.89 -14.58
CA ALA A 214 -6.26 -15.08 -13.61
C ALA A 214 -6.00 -13.58 -13.81
N GLU A 215 -7.07 -12.77 -13.74
CA GLU A 215 -6.97 -11.32 -13.82
C GLU A 215 -6.33 -10.75 -12.55
N CYS A 216 -5.26 -9.96 -12.70
CA CYS A 216 -4.51 -9.39 -11.59
C CYS A 216 -4.84 -7.91 -11.44
N PHE A 217 -5.23 -7.48 -10.22
CA PHE A 217 -5.59 -6.11 -9.89
C PHE A 217 -4.81 -5.62 -8.68
N ASP A 218 -4.27 -4.41 -8.79
CA ASP A 218 -3.61 -3.70 -7.70
C ASP A 218 -4.57 -2.78 -6.96
N TRP A 219 -4.29 -2.53 -5.69
CA TRP A 219 -4.91 -1.47 -4.91
C TRP A 219 -3.94 -0.94 -3.87
N TYR A 220 -4.11 0.32 -3.52
CA TYR A 220 -3.25 1.04 -2.60
C TYR A 220 -4.04 1.58 -1.41
N GLY A 221 -3.45 1.43 -0.25
CA GLY A 221 -3.91 1.98 1.01
C GLY A 221 -2.96 1.66 2.14
N VAL A 222 -3.00 2.43 3.21
CA VAL A 222 -2.17 2.23 4.40
C VAL A 222 -3.05 1.97 5.62
N GLY A 223 -2.46 1.45 6.69
CA GLY A 223 -3.19 1.10 7.91
C GLY A 223 -4.03 2.25 8.47
N ASP A 224 -3.52 3.47 8.36
CA ASP A 224 -4.15 4.68 8.90
C ASP A 224 -5.38 5.12 8.10
N THR A 225 -5.35 4.94 6.79
CA THR A 225 -6.39 5.45 5.87
C THR A 225 -7.37 4.38 5.38
N GLY A 226 -6.97 3.10 5.38
CA GLY A 226 -7.64 2.07 4.60
C GLY A 226 -7.40 2.27 3.10
N LEU A 227 -8.32 1.79 2.26
CA LEU A 227 -8.24 1.94 0.80
C LEU A 227 -8.23 3.41 0.38
N ILE A 228 -7.21 3.81 -0.36
CA ILE A 228 -7.12 5.12 -1.01
C ILE A 228 -7.52 5.01 -2.48
N ALA A 229 -6.91 4.07 -3.20
CA ALA A 229 -7.12 3.90 -4.64
C ALA A 229 -7.00 2.44 -5.07
N GLY A 230 -7.60 2.09 -6.19
CA GLY A 230 -7.46 0.74 -6.75
C GLY A 230 -7.78 0.71 -8.24
N GLU A 231 -7.27 -0.31 -8.91
CA GLU A 231 -7.48 -0.51 -10.34
C GLU A 231 -8.92 -0.85 -10.67
N GLY A 232 -9.35 -0.36 -11.82
CA GLY A 232 -10.55 -0.82 -12.50
C GLY A 232 -10.25 -1.94 -13.51
N PRO A 233 -11.30 -2.42 -14.23
CA PRO A 233 -11.15 -3.47 -15.23
C PRO A 233 -10.26 -3.07 -16.43
N ASP A 234 -10.06 -1.77 -16.64
CA ASP A 234 -9.21 -1.19 -17.68
C ASP A 234 -7.71 -1.19 -17.31
N ARG A 235 -7.36 -1.38 -16.03
CA ARG A 235 -5.97 -1.42 -15.52
C ARG A 235 -5.12 -0.21 -15.95
N SER A 236 -5.75 0.94 -16.13
CA SER A 236 -5.09 2.16 -16.60
C SER A 236 -4.50 3.03 -15.50
N GLY A 237 -4.40 2.51 -14.29
CA GLY A 237 -3.96 3.16 -13.06
C GLY A 237 -4.98 2.93 -11.93
N LEU A 238 -4.67 3.44 -10.75
CA LEU A 238 -5.51 3.26 -9.57
C LEU A 238 -6.45 4.46 -9.42
N TYR A 239 -7.74 4.20 -9.45
CA TYR A 239 -8.80 5.20 -9.23
C TYR A 239 -8.91 5.56 -7.76
N VAL A 240 -8.73 6.82 -7.43
CA VAL A 240 -8.85 7.35 -6.07
C VAL A 240 -10.31 7.36 -5.65
N GLN A 241 -10.59 6.98 -4.41
CA GLN A 241 -11.94 6.99 -3.83
C GLN A 241 -12.30 8.42 -3.37
N GLU A 242 -12.44 9.38 -4.29
CA GLU A 242 -12.53 10.82 -4.01
C GLU A 242 -13.76 11.24 -3.21
N ASP A 243 -14.78 10.40 -3.12
CA ASP A 243 -15.94 10.60 -2.23
C ASP A 243 -15.64 10.33 -0.75
N ALA A 244 -14.48 9.73 -0.46
CA ALA A 244 -14.07 9.39 0.90
C ALA A 244 -12.62 9.77 1.23
N GLN A 245 -11.77 9.91 0.22
CA GLN A 245 -10.34 10.19 0.34
C GLN A 245 -9.98 11.43 -0.50
N TYR A 246 -9.42 12.44 0.14
CA TYR A 246 -8.80 13.56 -0.56
C TYR A 246 -7.30 13.29 -0.64
N LEU A 247 -6.79 13.01 -1.85
CA LEU A 247 -5.39 12.69 -2.11
C LEU A 247 -4.69 13.85 -2.80
N GLU A 248 -3.63 14.32 -2.16
CA GLU A 248 -2.64 15.24 -2.72
C GLU A 248 -1.38 14.45 -3.11
N VAL A 249 -0.74 14.86 -4.20
CA VAL A 249 0.64 14.47 -4.50
C VAL A 249 1.50 15.69 -4.23
N ALA A 250 2.44 15.58 -3.31
CA ALA A 250 3.19 16.71 -2.80
C ALA A 250 4.70 16.54 -3.02
N ASP A 251 5.37 17.65 -3.24
CA ASP A 251 6.82 17.69 -3.31
C ASP A 251 7.45 17.19 -2.01
N ILE A 252 8.43 16.30 -2.13
CA ILE A 252 9.03 15.58 -1.02
C ILE A 252 9.77 16.52 -0.04
N GLU A 253 10.34 17.61 -0.54
CA GLU A 253 11.13 18.54 0.27
C GLU A 253 10.24 19.63 0.92
N THR A 254 9.23 20.11 0.20
CA THR A 254 8.42 21.27 0.64
C THR A 254 7.05 20.89 1.20
N GLY A 255 6.57 19.66 0.94
CA GLY A 255 5.22 19.19 1.30
C GLY A 255 4.09 19.94 0.57
N LYS A 256 4.39 20.74 -0.46
CA LYS A 256 3.40 21.46 -1.24
C LYS A 256 2.91 20.62 -2.42
N PRO A 257 1.63 20.73 -2.80
CA PRO A 257 1.12 20.02 -3.96
C PRO A 257 1.95 20.28 -5.22
N VAL A 258 2.24 19.22 -5.99
CA VAL A 258 2.90 19.30 -7.30
C VAL A 258 1.87 19.35 -8.42
N ALA A 259 2.30 19.72 -9.63
CA ALA A 259 1.43 19.65 -10.80
C ALA A 259 1.09 18.19 -11.17
N ASP A 260 -0.10 17.97 -11.75
CA ASP A 260 -0.50 16.65 -12.25
C ASP A 260 0.55 16.14 -13.27
N GLY A 261 0.97 14.91 -13.12
CA GLY A 261 2.03 14.28 -13.90
C GLY A 261 3.43 14.37 -13.27
N GLU A 262 3.61 15.14 -12.22
CA GLU A 262 4.84 15.15 -11.43
C GLU A 262 4.79 14.12 -10.29
N GLN A 263 5.96 13.63 -9.88
CA GLN A 263 6.09 12.68 -8.77
C GLN A 263 6.14 13.41 -7.43
N GLY A 264 5.54 12.82 -6.43
CA GLY A 264 5.61 13.31 -5.06
C GLY A 264 5.04 12.33 -4.05
N ASP A 265 5.11 12.71 -2.78
CA ASP A 265 4.53 11.96 -1.66
C ASP A 265 3.01 11.97 -1.72
N MET A 266 2.41 10.84 -1.40
CA MET A 266 0.98 10.74 -1.18
C MET A 266 0.60 11.27 0.20
N ILE A 267 -0.11 12.42 0.21
CA ILE A 267 -0.69 13.01 1.42
C ILE A 267 -2.19 12.77 1.37
N CYS A 268 -2.73 12.09 2.38
CA CYS A 268 -4.13 11.65 2.39
C CYS A 268 -4.92 12.31 3.52
N THR A 269 -6.12 12.78 3.19
CA THR A 269 -7.15 13.21 4.15
C THR A 269 -8.36 12.29 4.03
N CYS A 270 -8.74 11.61 5.13
CA CYS A 270 -9.94 10.80 5.20
C CYS A 270 -11.16 11.67 5.53
N LEU A 271 -12.07 11.84 4.58
CA LEU A 271 -13.23 12.71 4.74
C LEU A 271 -14.28 12.14 5.71
N TYR A 272 -14.23 10.87 6.02
CA TYR A 272 -15.20 10.12 6.83
C TYR A 272 -14.75 9.81 8.26
N LYS A 273 -13.44 9.97 8.57
CA LYS A 273 -12.91 9.65 9.91
C LYS A 273 -13.18 10.81 10.90
N ASP A 274 -14.40 10.90 11.37
CA ASP A 274 -14.87 11.91 12.32
C ASP A 274 -15.32 11.31 13.68
N ASP A 275 -15.25 9.99 13.83
CA ASP A 275 -15.48 9.29 15.09
C ASP A 275 -14.19 9.24 15.94
N VAL A 276 -13.18 8.47 15.51
CA VAL A 276 -11.88 8.38 16.16
C VAL A 276 -10.77 8.39 15.12
N TYR A 277 -9.56 8.70 15.57
CA TYR A 277 -8.36 8.62 14.76
C TYR A 277 -8.50 9.44 13.45
N PRO A 278 -8.80 10.76 13.55
CA PRO A 278 -8.97 11.60 12.36
C PRO A 278 -7.66 11.65 11.55
N ILE A 279 -7.76 11.56 10.24
CA ILE A 279 -6.63 11.61 9.31
C ILE A 279 -6.82 12.82 8.40
N ILE A 280 -6.02 13.86 8.61
CA ILE A 280 -6.04 15.10 7.81
C ILE A 280 -4.62 15.46 7.42
N ARG A 281 -4.31 15.37 6.14
CA ARG A 281 -2.98 15.57 5.55
C ARG A 281 -1.91 14.63 6.13
N PHE A 282 -2.22 13.35 6.22
CA PHE A 282 -1.27 12.32 6.61
C PHE A 282 -0.33 12.02 5.44
N ASN A 283 0.97 12.30 5.61
CA ASN A 283 2.00 11.92 4.65
C ASN A 283 2.36 10.44 4.83
N THR A 284 2.10 9.65 3.81
CA THR A 284 2.40 8.21 3.81
C THR A 284 3.88 7.92 3.53
N HIS A 285 4.63 8.91 3.02
CA HIS A 285 5.97 8.77 2.44
C HIS A 285 6.04 7.78 1.26
N ASP A 286 4.90 7.36 0.76
CA ASP A 286 4.82 6.58 -0.46
C ASP A 286 4.67 7.52 -1.65
N VAL A 287 5.48 7.30 -2.67
CA VAL A 287 5.54 8.16 -3.85
C VAL A 287 4.64 7.65 -4.94
N THR A 288 3.95 8.58 -5.60
CA THR A 288 3.14 8.32 -6.78
C THR A 288 3.24 9.47 -7.79
N ARG A 289 2.42 9.36 -8.85
CA ARG A 289 2.18 10.39 -9.85
C ARG A 289 0.72 10.35 -10.26
N VAL A 290 0.09 11.52 -10.39
CA VAL A 290 -1.26 11.63 -10.99
C VAL A 290 -1.17 11.37 -12.48
N LYS A 291 -2.07 10.56 -13.02
CA LYS A 291 -2.20 10.34 -14.46
C LYS A 291 -3.01 11.45 -15.10
N THR A 292 -2.48 11.99 -16.19
CA THR A 292 -3.08 13.12 -16.92
C THR A 292 -3.89 12.71 -18.14
N ASP A 293 -3.77 11.46 -18.59
CA ASP A 293 -4.55 10.91 -19.69
C ASP A 293 -6.00 10.64 -19.27
N ALA A 294 -6.93 10.70 -20.22
CA ALA A 294 -8.34 10.42 -19.97
C ALA A 294 -8.56 8.96 -19.54
N SER A 295 -9.51 8.73 -18.64
CA SER A 295 -9.89 7.38 -18.23
C SER A 295 -10.51 6.62 -19.43
N PRO A 296 -10.03 5.39 -19.74
CA PRO A 296 -10.68 4.54 -20.75
C PRO A 296 -12.12 4.18 -20.42
N LEU A 297 -12.50 4.22 -19.14
CA LEU A 297 -13.87 3.97 -18.67
C LEU A 297 -14.76 5.22 -18.69
N GLY A 298 -14.23 6.38 -19.07
CA GLY A 298 -14.94 7.64 -19.02
C GLY A 298 -15.22 8.15 -17.61
N LEU A 299 -14.55 7.63 -16.60
CA LEU A 299 -14.67 8.09 -15.21
C LEU A 299 -13.85 9.36 -15.01
N VAL A 300 -14.37 10.27 -14.19
CA VAL A 300 -13.75 11.58 -13.89
C VAL A 300 -12.89 11.56 -12.63
N PHE A 301 -12.83 10.44 -11.93
CA PHE A 301 -12.00 10.29 -10.70
C PHE A 301 -10.52 10.42 -11.03
N LYS A 302 -9.77 11.05 -10.12
CA LYS A 302 -8.31 11.09 -10.17
C LYS A 302 -7.76 9.67 -10.24
N ARG A 303 -6.76 9.47 -11.10
CA ARG A 303 -6.02 8.20 -11.21
C ARG A 303 -4.56 8.44 -10.86
N ILE A 304 -3.95 7.50 -10.17
CA ILE A 304 -2.53 7.51 -9.85
C ILE A 304 -1.83 6.30 -10.49
N GLU A 305 -0.53 6.40 -10.69
CA GLU A 305 0.29 5.28 -11.21
C GLU A 305 0.39 4.11 -10.23
N GLY A 306 0.03 4.33 -8.95
CA GLY A 306 0.23 3.37 -7.88
C GLY A 306 1.51 3.66 -7.09
N PHE A 307 2.01 2.65 -6.37
CA PHE A 307 3.21 2.76 -5.55
C PHE A 307 4.48 2.77 -6.41
N LEU A 308 5.23 3.86 -6.37
CA LEU A 308 6.49 4.03 -7.10
C LEU A 308 7.74 3.83 -6.23
N GLY A 309 7.60 3.94 -4.91
CA GLY A 309 8.66 3.81 -3.93
C GLY A 309 8.37 4.64 -2.68
N ARG A 310 9.31 4.65 -1.74
CA ARG A 310 9.19 5.46 -0.51
C ARG A 310 10.18 6.61 -0.52
N SER A 311 9.71 7.81 -0.15
CA SER A 311 10.55 9.00 -0.05
C SER A 311 11.50 8.96 1.16
N ASP A 312 11.10 8.34 2.26
CA ASP A 312 11.93 8.19 3.47
C ASP A 312 13.13 7.23 3.27
N ASN A 313 13.09 6.38 2.25
CA ASN A 313 14.19 5.52 1.82
C ASN A 313 14.83 5.98 0.50
N MET A 314 14.41 7.13 -0.01
CA MET A 314 14.95 7.67 -1.24
C MET A 314 16.39 8.14 -1.05
N VAL A 315 17.24 7.85 -2.04
CA VAL A 315 18.61 8.34 -2.09
C VAL A 315 18.77 9.27 -3.29
N LYS A 316 19.26 10.48 -3.05
CA LYS A 316 19.53 11.45 -4.13
C LYS A 316 20.96 11.27 -4.63
N ILE A 317 21.11 10.68 -5.79
CA ILE A 317 22.42 10.45 -6.44
C ILE A 317 22.55 11.31 -7.68
N ARG A 318 23.52 12.22 -7.70
CA ARG A 318 23.79 13.12 -8.84
C ARG A 318 22.54 13.90 -9.29
N GLY A 319 21.70 14.32 -8.33
CA GLY A 319 20.46 15.07 -8.59
C GLY A 319 19.25 14.21 -9.00
N ILE A 320 19.41 12.88 -9.08
CA ILE A 320 18.32 11.95 -9.41
C ILE A 320 17.86 11.23 -8.14
N ASN A 321 16.55 11.18 -7.94
CA ASN A 321 15.91 10.46 -6.86
C ASN A 321 15.87 8.97 -7.19
N ILE A 322 16.56 8.15 -6.40
CA ILE A 322 16.58 6.70 -6.51
C ILE A 322 15.80 6.11 -5.35
N PHE A 323 14.86 5.25 -5.66
CA PHE A 323 14.08 4.49 -4.69
C PHE A 323 14.63 3.06 -4.62
N PRO A 324 15.36 2.67 -3.56
CA PRO A 324 16.00 1.35 -3.47
C PRO A 324 15.06 0.18 -3.73
N GLN A 325 13.81 0.26 -3.28
CA GLN A 325 12.80 -0.78 -3.46
C GLN A 325 12.45 -1.03 -4.94
N ALA A 326 12.72 -0.07 -5.83
CA ALA A 326 12.47 -0.23 -7.26
C ALA A 326 13.51 -1.10 -7.98
N MET A 327 14.64 -1.41 -7.34
CA MET A 327 15.73 -2.15 -7.99
C MET A 327 15.38 -3.61 -8.26
N GLY A 328 14.75 -4.31 -7.32
CA GLY A 328 14.34 -5.70 -7.49
C GLY A 328 13.42 -5.91 -8.71
N PRO A 329 12.27 -5.24 -8.78
CA PRO A 329 11.36 -5.31 -9.93
C PRO A 329 12.01 -4.99 -11.29
N LEU A 330 13.01 -4.09 -11.32
CA LEU A 330 13.76 -3.83 -12.55
C LEU A 330 14.66 -5.00 -12.94
N LEU A 331 15.30 -5.66 -11.97
CA LEU A 331 16.19 -6.80 -12.18
C LEU A 331 15.43 -8.09 -12.52
N GLU A 332 14.16 -8.23 -12.10
CA GLU A 332 13.29 -9.36 -12.46
C GLU A 332 13.12 -9.54 -13.99
N ALA A 333 13.39 -8.49 -14.79
CA ALA A 333 13.41 -8.59 -16.23
C ALA A 333 14.53 -9.52 -16.78
N HIS A 334 15.50 -9.90 -15.94
CA HIS A 334 16.60 -10.77 -16.34
C HIS A 334 16.52 -12.15 -15.66
N PRO A 335 16.57 -13.26 -16.42
CA PRO A 335 16.34 -14.61 -15.88
C PRO A 335 17.38 -15.07 -14.85
N ALA A 336 18.56 -14.47 -14.79
CA ALA A 336 19.58 -14.78 -13.81
C ALA A 336 19.34 -14.14 -12.44
N PHE A 337 18.38 -13.24 -12.28
CA PHE A 337 18.07 -12.65 -10.96
C PHE A 337 17.38 -13.69 -10.08
N ALA A 338 17.89 -13.90 -8.86
CA ALA A 338 17.39 -14.93 -7.95
C ALA A 338 16.32 -14.44 -6.97
N GLY A 339 16.01 -13.14 -6.98
CA GLY A 339 14.89 -12.53 -6.23
C GLY A 339 15.32 -11.62 -5.08
N ASP A 340 16.50 -11.80 -4.50
CA ASP A 340 16.97 -10.96 -3.39
C ASP A 340 18.02 -9.94 -3.82
N PHE A 341 18.00 -8.77 -3.17
CA PHE A 341 18.98 -7.71 -3.42
C PHE A 341 19.16 -6.81 -2.19
N ILE A 342 20.30 -6.13 -2.15
CA ILE A 342 20.61 -5.10 -1.15
C ILE A 342 21.13 -3.86 -1.88
N CYS A 343 20.65 -2.69 -1.47
CA CYS A 343 21.18 -1.40 -1.95
C CYS A 343 22.09 -0.79 -0.89
N LYS A 344 23.27 -0.34 -1.31
CA LYS A 344 24.23 0.40 -0.46
C LYS A 344 24.44 1.79 -1.03
N CYS A 345 24.37 2.79 -0.17
CA CYS A 345 24.86 4.13 -0.50
C CYS A 345 26.19 4.31 0.22
N VAL A 346 27.26 4.55 -0.52
CA VAL A 346 28.60 4.73 0.00
C VAL A 346 29.19 6.03 -0.49
N ARG A 347 30.02 6.67 0.33
CA ARG A 347 30.80 7.85 -0.09
C ARG A 347 32.19 7.39 -0.48
N ASP A 348 32.56 7.64 -1.72
CA ASP A 348 33.89 7.33 -2.22
C ASP A 348 34.99 8.22 -1.59
N LYS A 349 36.24 7.90 -1.87
CA LYS A 349 37.41 8.66 -1.36
C LYS A 349 37.47 10.11 -1.87
N SER A 350 36.73 10.43 -2.93
CA SER A 350 36.63 11.78 -3.50
C SER A 350 35.46 12.58 -2.90
N GLY A 351 34.68 11.97 -1.98
CA GLY A 351 33.51 12.57 -1.35
C GLY A 351 32.23 12.49 -2.20
N ARG A 352 32.21 11.67 -3.26
CA ARG A 352 31.03 11.45 -4.09
C ARG A 352 30.21 10.30 -3.54
N ASP A 353 28.90 10.47 -3.55
CA ASP A 353 27.97 9.41 -3.19
C ASP A 353 27.82 8.44 -4.36
N GLU A 354 28.03 7.16 -4.09
CA GLU A 354 27.84 6.04 -5.02
C GLU A 354 26.71 5.14 -4.52
N PHE A 355 25.86 4.71 -5.46
CA PHE A 355 24.80 3.77 -5.22
C PHE A 355 25.18 2.41 -5.82
N ILE A 356 25.19 1.38 -4.96
CA ILE A 356 25.63 0.04 -5.33
C ILE A 356 24.44 -0.91 -5.10
N VAL A 357 24.10 -1.71 -6.10
CA VAL A 357 23.09 -2.76 -6.00
C VAL A 357 23.81 -4.12 -5.95
N LEU A 358 23.67 -4.81 -4.82
CA LEU A 358 24.09 -6.21 -4.68
C LEU A 358 22.89 -7.06 -5.04
N ALA A 359 22.99 -7.87 -6.07
CA ALA A 359 21.90 -8.70 -6.55
C ALA A 359 22.24 -10.18 -6.37
N GLU A 360 21.32 -10.95 -5.78
CA GLU A 360 21.43 -12.40 -5.77
C GLU A 360 21.17 -12.93 -7.19
N THR A 361 22.00 -13.87 -7.63
CA THR A 361 21.94 -14.39 -9.01
C THR A 361 22.17 -15.89 -9.06
N THR A 362 21.48 -16.54 -10.00
CA THR A 362 21.68 -17.95 -10.33
C THR A 362 22.92 -18.20 -11.19
N GLU A 363 23.46 -17.17 -11.83
CA GLU A 363 24.64 -17.22 -12.69
C GLU A 363 25.66 -16.17 -12.24
N GLN A 364 26.94 -16.52 -12.32
CA GLN A 364 28.05 -15.64 -11.94
C GLN A 364 28.77 -15.12 -13.19
N GLY A 365 29.34 -13.92 -13.11
CA GLY A 365 30.24 -13.40 -14.11
C GLY A 365 29.91 -11.99 -14.62
N ASP A 366 30.88 -11.43 -15.35
CA ASP A 366 30.80 -10.04 -15.82
C ASP A 366 29.62 -9.78 -16.75
N THR A 367 29.25 -10.76 -17.56
CA THR A 367 28.11 -10.64 -18.50
C THR A 367 26.79 -10.39 -17.79
N VAL A 368 26.53 -11.10 -16.68
CA VAL A 368 25.30 -10.90 -15.89
C VAL A 368 25.34 -9.55 -15.18
N ARG A 369 26.49 -9.21 -14.60
CA ARG A 369 26.69 -7.90 -13.94
C ARG A 369 26.46 -6.74 -14.90
N GLU A 370 27.02 -6.81 -16.12
CA GLU A 370 26.84 -5.78 -17.16
C GLU A 370 25.38 -5.69 -17.63
N ALA A 371 24.69 -6.83 -17.77
CA ALA A 371 23.28 -6.85 -18.11
C ALA A 371 22.42 -6.17 -17.04
N PHE A 372 22.64 -6.47 -15.76
CA PHE A 372 21.95 -5.81 -14.65
C PHE A 372 22.24 -4.31 -14.63
N ALA A 373 23.50 -3.91 -14.78
CA ALA A 373 23.89 -2.49 -14.84
C ALA A 373 23.20 -1.77 -16.02
N ALA A 374 23.09 -2.41 -17.16
CA ALA A 374 22.40 -1.84 -18.33
C ALA A 374 20.90 -1.66 -18.10
N ILE A 375 20.24 -2.63 -17.46
CA ILE A 375 18.82 -2.54 -17.08
C ILE A 375 18.61 -1.35 -16.14
N LEU A 376 19.40 -1.26 -15.07
CA LEU A 376 19.30 -0.19 -14.09
C LEU A 376 19.62 1.18 -14.71
N LYS A 377 20.67 1.27 -15.54
CA LYS A 377 21.01 2.52 -16.23
C LYS A 377 19.88 2.99 -17.15
N LYS A 378 19.24 2.07 -17.88
CA LYS A 378 18.10 2.42 -18.74
C LYS A 378 16.91 2.97 -17.94
N ALA A 379 16.65 2.39 -16.78
CA ALA A 379 15.50 2.77 -15.94
C ALA A 379 15.76 4.05 -15.14
N LEU A 380 16.98 4.23 -14.62
CA LEU A 380 17.33 5.34 -13.72
C LEU A 380 17.91 6.56 -14.47
N GLY A 381 18.37 6.37 -15.70
CA GLY A 381 19.06 7.43 -16.46
C GLY A 381 20.49 7.73 -15.99
N ILE A 382 21.00 6.99 -14.99
CA ILE A 382 22.38 7.10 -14.48
C ILE A 382 23.03 5.72 -14.33
N GLU A 383 24.35 5.71 -14.32
CA GLU A 383 25.12 4.51 -13.99
C GLU A 383 25.14 4.28 -12.49
N VAL A 384 24.80 3.06 -12.09
CA VAL A 384 24.93 2.55 -10.73
C VAL A 384 25.82 1.31 -10.74
N ALA A 385 26.59 1.11 -9.68
CA ALA A 385 27.42 -0.07 -9.55
C ALA A 385 26.55 -1.31 -9.24
N VAL A 386 26.93 -2.45 -9.81
CA VAL A 386 26.28 -3.75 -9.54
C VAL A 386 27.32 -4.73 -9.04
N GLU A 387 27.01 -5.38 -7.92
CA GLU A 387 27.74 -6.53 -7.36
C GLU A 387 26.82 -7.77 -7.39
N LEU A 388 27.40 -8.96 -7.61
CA LEU A 388 26.67 -10.23 -7.66
C LEU A 388 27.02 -11.10 -6.47
#